data_606d5b668ae427caf868bb1a40b56b8e
#
_entry.id   606d5b668ae427caf868bb1a40b56b8e
#
_cell.length_a   1.000
_cell.length_b   1.000
_cell.length_c   1.000
_cell.angle_alpha   90.00
_cell.angle_beta   90.00
_cell.angle_gamma   90.00
#
_symmetry.space_group_name_H-M   'P 1'
#
loop_
_entity.id
_entity.type
_entity.pdbx_description
1 polymer ?
#
loop_
_entity_poly.entity_id
_entity_poly.type
_entity_poly.pdbx_seq_one_letter_code
_entity_poly.pdbx_strand_id
1 'polypeptide(L)'
;MFFLECTACGARFKAYPPQHSCKKCGSLLEYKCDDETLKSVKFSGPFTFWRYKKLLPEVKNVVSMGEGGTPLIKAKRLAKDVGLNNLCFKDETRNPTNSFRDRCATLIVSNAVDLGYGSIVCATNGNLGASLAAYCAKHG
;
A
#
# COMPACT_ATOMS: atom_id res chain seq x y z
N MET A 1 -7.65 -2.91 -16.81
CA MET A 1 -6.49 -1.99 -17.03
C MET A 1 -6.35 -1.05 -15.85
N PHE A 2 -5.11 -0.65 -15.50
CA PHE A 2 -4.85 0.32 -14.43
C PHE A 2 -4.72 1.73 -14.98
N PHE A 3 -5.21 2.72 -14.22
CA PHE A 3 -5.19 4.13 -14.60
C PHE A 3 -5.18 5.03 -13.37
N LEU A 4 -4.81 6.31 -13.56
CA LEU A 4 -4.97 7.36 -12.55
C LEU A 4 -6.24 8.14 -12.88
N GLU A 5 -7.08 8.41 -11.87
CA GLU A 5 -8.29 9.22 -12.00
C GLU A 5 -8.26 10.40 -11.04
N CYS A 6 -8.56 11.58 -11.55
CA CYS A 6 -8.62 12.78 -10.74
C CYS A 6 -9.84 12.79 -9.82
N THR A 7 -9.62 12.99 -8.52
CA THR A 7 -10.69 13.04 -7.52
C THR A 7 -11.66 14.20 -7.68
N ALA A 8 -11.23 15.29 -8.35
CA ALA A 8 -12.07 16.49 -8.53
C ALA A 8 -12.74 16.57 -9.89
N CYS A 9 -12.02 16.31 -11.00
CA CYS A 9 -12.56 16.52 -12.35
C CYS A 9 -12.79 15.23 -13.15
N GLY A 10 -12.50 14.05 -12.58
CA GLY A 10 -12.71 12.76 -13.23
C GLY A 10 -11.78 12.48 -14.42
N ALA A 11 -10.80 13.34 -14.70
CA ALA A 11 -9.87 13.13 -15.80
C ALA A 11 -9.01 11.90 -15.57
N ARG A 12 -8.84 11.06 -16.60
CA ARG A 12 -8.07 9.83 -16.53
C ARG A 12 -6.74 9.96 -17.25
N PHE A 13 -5.71 9.32 -16.68
CA PHE A 13 -4.34 9.32 -17.17
C PHE A 13 -3.77 7.90 -17.09
N LYS A 14 -2.70 7.64 -17.83
CA LYS A 14 -1.95 6.40 -17.69
C LYS A 14 -1.40 6.26 -16.25
N ALA A 15 -1.41 5.05 -15.72
CA ALA A 15 -0.87 4.77 -14.39
C ALA A 15 0.65 4.99 -14.31
N TYR A 16 1.35 4.86 -15.43
CA TYR A 16 2.80 5.05 -15.53
C TYR A 16 3.16 5.96 -16.71
N PRO A 17 4.15 6.86 -16.60
CA PRO A 17 4.95 7.16 -15.41
C PRO A 17 4.12 7.81 -14.29
N PRO A 18 4.58 7.74 -13.02
CA PRO A 18 3.88 8.34 -11.88
C PRO A 18 3.64 9.84 -12.07
N GLN A 19 2.47 10.32 -11.65
CA GLN A 19 2.11 11.74 -11.67
C GLN A 19 1.70 12.16 -10.27
N HIS A 20 2.14 13.35 -9.84
CA HIS A 20 1.84 13.87 -8.50
C HIS A 20 0.47 14.53 -8.40
N SER A 21 -0.01 15.09 -9.51
CA SER A 21 -1.28 15.84 -9.54
C SER A 21 -1.94 15.78 -10.91
N CYS A 22 -3.21 16.10 -10.96
CA CYS A 22 -3.98 16.19 -12.18
C CYS A 22 -3.47 17.32 -13.09
N LYS A 23 -3.10 17.00 -14.32
CA LYS A 23 -2.63 17.97 -15.32
C LYS A 23 -3.72 18.97 -15.77
N LYS A 24 -5.01 18.67 -15.50
CA LYS A 24 -6.13 19.56 -15.88
C LYS A 24 -6.50 20.55 -14.78
N CYS A 25 -6.50 20.13 -13.50
CA CYS A 25 -6.99 20.97 -12.41
C CYS A 25 -6.10 21.01 -11.16
N GLY A 26 -4.93 20.33 -11.16
CA GLY A 26 -3.99 20.31 -10.05
C GLY A 26 -4.38 19.43 -8.86
N SER A 27 -5.59 18.84 -8.85
CA SER A 27 -6.08 18.02 -7.73
C SER A 27 -5.41 16.64 -7.65
N LEU A 28 -5.69 15.91 -6.57
CA LEU A 28 -5.15 14.59 -6.30
C LEU A 28 -5.58 13.56 -7.35
N LEU A 29 -4.72 12.58 -7.57
CA LEU A 29 -4.97 11.43 -8.43
C LEU A 29 -5.12 10.17 -7.59
N GLU A 30 -6.10 9.35 -7.90
CA GLU A 30 -6.29 8.01 -7.37
C GLU A 30 -5.85 6.96 -8.37
N TYR A 31 -5.16 5.92 -7.87
CA TYR A 31 -4.81 4.73 -8.63
C TYR A 31 -6.02 3.78 -8.65
N LYS A 32 -6.52 3.51 -9.83
CA LYS A 32 -7.73 2.69 -10.06
C LYS A 32 -7.48 1.59 -11.08
N CYS A 33 -8.35 0.60 -11.05
CA CYS A 33 -8.45 -0.40 -12.11
C CYS A 33 -9.93 -0.61 -12.51
N ASP A 34 -10.14 -1.10 -13.71
CA ASP A 34 -11.47 -1.46 -14.19
C ASP A 34 -11.99 -2.75 -13.53
N ASP A 35 -13.31 -2.94 -13.58
CA ASP A 35 -13.99 -4.07 -12.97
C ASP A 35 -13.58 -5.43 -13.59
N GLU A 36 -13.22 -5.46 -14.85
CA GLU A 36 -12.76 -6.67 -15.52
C GLU A 36 -11.42 -7.14 -14.94
N THR A 37 -10.50 -6.19 -14.73
CA THR A 37 -9.22 -6.46 -14.06
C THR A 37 -9.46 -7.00 -12.65
N LEU A 38 -10.35 -6.35 -11.85
CA LEU A 38 -10.69 -6.81 -10.51
C LEU A 38 -11.25 -8.24 -10.48
N LYS A 39 -12.18 -8.55 -11.39
CA LYS A 39 -12.81 -9.89 -11.48
C LYS A 39 -11.84 -10.97 -11.95
N SER A 40 -10.84 -10.61 -12.77
CA SER A 40 -9.88 -11.57 -13.33
C SER A 40 -8.74 -11.91 -12.38
N VAL A 41 -8.47 -11.08 -11.36
CA VAL A 41 -7.33 -11.26 -10.46
C VAL A 41 -7.51 -12.47 -9.56
N LYS A 42 -6.56 -13.41 -9.65
CA LYS A 42 -6.39 -14.52 -8.69
C LYS A 42 -5.15 -14.27 -7.85
N PHE A 43 -5.31 -14.37 -6.53
CA PHE A 43 -4.21 -14.22 -5.59
C PHE A 43 -3.56 -15.56 -5.31
N SER A 44 -2.22 -15.59 -5.30
CA SER A 44 -1.42 -16.78 -5.02
C SER A 44 -0.13 -16.40 -4.29
N GLY A 45 0.59 -17.39 -3.77
CA GLY A 45 1.85 -17.19 -3.06
C GLY A 45 1.69 -16.92 -1.56
N PRO A 46 2.78 -16.57 -0.87
CA PRO A 46 2.79 -16.31 0.58
C PRO A 46 1.78 -15.25 0.99
N PHE A 47 1.25 -15.37 2.21
CA PHE A 47 0.27 -14.41 2.75
C PHE A 47 0.98 -13.17 3.29
N THR A 48 1.53 -12.37 2.37
CA THR A 48 2.20 -11.09 2.62
C THR A 48 1.51 -9.98 1.83
N PHE A 49 1.96 -8.74 1.96
CA PHE A 49 1.48 -7.60 1.17
C PHE A 49 1.61 -7.87 -0.35
N TRP A 50 2.73 -8.41 -0.80
CA TRP A 50 3.02 -8.65 -2.22
C TRP A 50 2.22 -9.79 -2.86
N ARG A 51 1.44 -10.54 -2.06
CA ARG A 51 0.40 -11.42 -2.58
C ARG A 51 -0.58 -10.67 -3.50
N TYR A 52 -0.80 -9.39 -3.22
CA TYR A 52 -1.73 -8.52 -3.94
C TYR A 52 -1.07 -7.69 -5.04
N LYS A 53 0.16 -8.02 -5.43
CA LYS A 53 0.95 -7.26 -6.43
C LYS A 53 0.21 -6.98 -7.74
N LYS A 54 -0.72 -7.85 -8.13
CA LYS A 54 -1.54 -7.67 -9.34
C LYS A 54 -2.54 -6.51 -9.24
N LEU A 55 -2.77 -5.95 -8.05
CA LEU A 55 -3.62 -4.77 -7.80
C LEU A 55 -2.81 -3.55 -7.36
N LEU A 56 -1.50 -3.67 -7.28
CA LEU A 56 -0.60 -2.57 -6.90
C LEU A 56 0.00 -1.91 -8.15
N PRO A 57 0.51 -0.69 -8.02
CA PRO A 57 1.39 -0.11 -9.02
C PRO A 57 2.53 -1.08 -9.37
N GLU A 58 2.86 -1.16 -10.65
CA GLU A 58 3.90 -2.08 -11.13
C GLU A 58 5.27 -1.64 -10.59
N VAL A 59 5.99 -2.58 -9.99
CA VAL A 59 7.38 -2.42 -9.58
C VAL A 59 8.19 -3.63 -10.05
N LYS A 60 9.42 -3.41 -10.47
CA LYS A 60 10.35 -4.43 -10.95
C LYS A 60 11.20 -4.96 -9.79
N ASN A 61 11.73 -4.06 -8.96
CA ASN A 61 12.62 -4.36 -7.84
C ASN A 61 11.87 -4.22 -6.52
N VAL A 62 11.41 -5.36 -5.98
CA VAL A 62 10.64 -5.39 -4.73
C VAL A 62 11.58 -5.35 -3.53
N VAL A 63 11.47 -4.30 -2.71
CA VAL A 63 12.13 -4.17 -1.40
C VAL A 63 11.12 -4.56 -0.33
N SER A 64 11.23 -5.77 0.23
CA SER A 64 10.29 -6.32 1.21
C SER A 64 10.99 -6.89 2.43
N MET A 65 10.36 -6.80 3.58
CA MET A 65 10.74 -7.44 4.85
C MET A 65 9.70 -8.47 5.30
N GLY A 66 8.78 -8.87 4.40
CA GLY A 66 7.72 -9.84 4.69
C GLY A 66 6.47 -9.21 5.31
N GLU A 67 6.27 -7.90 5.15
CA GLU A 67 5.11 -7.14 5.66
C GLU A 67 3.77 -7.69 5.15
N GLY A 68 2.72 -7.47 5.90
CA GLY A 68 1.38 -7.99 5.64
C GLY A 68 1.17 -9.38 6.23
N GLY A 69 0.09 -10.05 5.84
CA GLY A 69 -0.29 -11.34 6.42
C GLY A 69 -0.57 -11.30 7.93
N THR A 70 -0.81 -10.12 8.47
CA THR A 70 -0.99 -9.88 9.90
C THR A 70 -2.21 -10.63 10.45
N PRO A 71 -2.19 -11.03 11.74
CA PRO A 71 -3.27 -11.81 12.35
C PRO A 71 -4.62 -11.10 12.34
N LEU A 72 -5.69 -11.88 12.22
CA LEU A 72 -7.07 -11.44 12.46
C LEU A 72 -7.56 -12.05 13.77
N ILE A 73 -7.70 -11.24 14.80
CA ILE A 73 -8.00 -11.67 16.17
C ILE A 73 -9.47 -11.45 16.49
N LYS A 74 -10.18 -12.51 16.89
CA LYS A 74 -11.57 -12.39 17.34
C LYS A 74 -11.65 -11.77 18.73
N ALA A 75 -12.46 -10.71 18.87
CA ALA A 75 -12.68 -9.97 20.12
C ALA A 75 -14.06 -10.29 20.72
N LYS A 76 -14.26 -11.54 21.15
CA LYS A 76 -15.57 -12.05 21.60
C LYS A 76 -16.17 -11.25 22.77
N ARG A 77 -15.34 -10.90 23.77
CA ARG A 77 -15.79 -10.14 24.95
C ARG A 77 -16.24 -8.74 24.55
N LEU A 78 -15.38 -8.00 23.85
CA LEU A 78 -15.71 -6.66 23.41
C LEU A 78 -16.90 -6.63 22.43
N ALA A 79 -17.01 -7.63 21.56
CA ALA A 79 -18.16 -7.77 20.66
C ALA A 79 -19.48 -7.81 21.45
N LYS A 80 -19.53 -8.60 22.54
CA LYS A 80 -20.69 -8.69 23.42
C LYS A 80 -20.97 -7.33 24.11
N ASP A 81 -19.93 -6.68 24.63
CA ASP A 81 -20.05 -5.43 25.36
C ASP A 81 -20.59 -4.27 24.49
N VAL A 82 -20.28 -4.29 23.19
CA VAL A 82 -20.75 -3.27 22.22
C VAL A 82 -21.93 -3.73 21.34
N GLY A 83 -22.53 -4.90 21.65
CA GLY A 83 -23.71 -5.41 20.94
C GLY A 83 -23.45 -5.91 19.52
N LEU A 84 -22.23 -6.34 19.21
CA LEU A 84 -21.87 -6.91 17.91
C LEU A 84 -21.79 -8.44 17.94
N ASN A 85 -22.26 -9.12 16.89
CA ASN A 85 -22.15 -10.56 16.79
C ASN A 85 -20.74 -11.04 16.41
N ASN A 86 -20.05 -10.25 15.56
CA ASN A 86 -18.72 -10.57 15.09
C ASN A 86 -17.86 -9.29 15.10
N LEU A 87 -16.84 -9.29 15.95
CA LEU A 87 -15.82 -8.24 15.99
C LEU A 87 -14.44 -8.89 15.88
N CYS A 88 -13.64 -8.37 14.96
CA CYS A 88 -12.26 -8.81 14.80
C CYS A 88 -11.33 -7.60 14.72
N PHE A 89 -10.12 -7.76 15.24
CA PHE A 89 -9.02 -6.80 15.08
C PHE A 89 -8.00 -7.34 14.09
N LYS A 90 -7.60 -6.51 13.15
CA LYS A 90 -6.45 -6.76 12.29
C LYS A 90 -5.21 -6.24 13.01
N ASP A 91 -4.36 -7.15 13.50
CA ASP A 91 -3.20 -6.78 14.32
C ASP A 91 -2.02 -6.32 13.46
N GLU A 92 -2.04 -5.06 13.05
CA GLU A 92 -0.98 -4.45 12.23
C GLU A 92 0.33 -4.17 13.01
N THR A 93 0.35 -4.38 14.34
CA THR A 93 1.60 -4.30 15.13
C THR A 93 2.55 -5.44 14.84
N ARG A 94 2.13 -6.44 14.07
CA ARG A 94 2.95 -7.58 13.66
C ARG A 94 3.73 -7.37 12.36
N ASN A 95 3.63 -6.19 11.77
CA ASN A 95 4.50 -5.81 10.67
C ASN A 95 5.95 -5.57 11.16
N PRO A 96 6.96 -5.63 10.27
CA PRO A 96 8.39 -5.54 10.61
C PRO A 96 8.79 -4.35 11.50
N THR A 97 8.20 -3.18 11.30
CA THR A 97 8.43 -2.00 12.17
C THR A 97 7.27 -1.72 13.13
N ASN A 98 6.47 -2.74 13.44
CA ASN A 98 5.28 -2.68 14.31
C ASN A 98 4.21 -1.68 13.86
N SER A 99 4.13 -1.41 12.56
CA SER A 99 3.20 -0.43 12.00
C SER A 99 2.62 -0.88 10.65
N PHE A 100 1.34 -0.57 10.42
CA PHE A 100 0.73 -0.74 9.08
C PHE A 100 1.43 0.10 7.99
N ARG A 101 2.24 1.09 8.39
CA ARG A 101 3.02 1.92 7.47
C ARG A 101 4.02 1.13 6.64
N ASP A 102 4.41 -0.05 7.08
CA ASP A 102 5.26 -0.96 6.31
C ASP A 102 4.66 -1.32 4.96
N ARG A 103 3.33 -1.41 4.87
CA ARG A 103 2.62 -1.69 3.61
C ARG A 103 2.81 -0.59 2.55
N CYS A 104 2.83 0.67 2.96
CA CYS A 104 3.13 1.74 2.01
C CYS A 104 4.64 1.94 1.82
N ALA A 105 5.45 1.74 2.87
CA ALA A 105 6.90 1.91 2.79
C ALA A 105 7.53 0.94 1.78
N THR A 106 7.16 -0.35 1.81
CA THR A 106 7.64 -1.34 0.83
C THR A 106 7.36 -0.89 -0.60
N LEU A 107 6.16 -0.38 -0.90
CA LEU A 107 5.78 0.08 -2.24
C LEU A 107 6.52 1.37 -2.63
N ILE A 108 6.60 2.35 -1.72
CA ILE A 108 7.29 3.63 -1.96
C ILE A 108 8.76 3.39 -2.27
N VAL A 109 9.45 2.61 -1.43
CA VAL A 109 10.88 2.34 -1.60
C VAL A 109 11.13 1.52 -2.87
N SER A 110 10.33 0.48 -3.12
CA SER A 110 10.44 -0.30 -4.37
C SER A 110 10.27 0.56 -5.62
N ASN A 111 9.30 1.47 -5.62
CA ASN A 111 9.08 2.38 -6.74
C ASN A 111 10.21 3.43 -6.88
N ALA A 112 10.73 3.94 -5.77
CA ALA A 112 11.87 4.87 -5.77
C ALA A 112 13.13 4.21 -6.37
N VAL A 113 13.39 2.95 -6.01
CA VAL A 113 14.48 2.15 -6.58
C VAL A 113 14.30 1.99 -8.10
N ASP A 114 13.10 1.64 -8.56
CA ASP A 114 12.80 1.48 -9.99
C ASP A 114 12.95 2.77 -10.78
N LEU A 115 12.70 3.92 -10.15
CA LEU A 115 12.85 5.25 -10.75
C LEU A 115 14.26 5.82 -10.61
N GLY A 116 15.20 5.12 -9.95
CA GLY A 116 16.57 5.54 -9.75
C GLY A 116 16.75 6.69 -8.77
N TYR A 117 15.81 6.90 -7.84
CA TYR A 117 15.95 7.91 -6.80
C TYR A 117 16.95 7.49 -5.73
N GLY A 118 17.92 8.34 -5.41
CA GLY A 118 18.93 8.10 -4.37
C GLY A 118 18.49 8.48 -2.95
N SER A 119 17.31 9.12 -2.79
CA SER A 119 16.82 9.54 -1.48
C SER A 119 15.31 9.66 -1.45
N ILE A 120 14.73 9.50 -0.25
CA ILE A 120 13.30 9.69 0.02
C ILE A 120 13.17 10.71 1.15
N VAL A 121 12.34 11.74 0.94
CA VAL A 121 12.02 12.76 1.96
C VAL A 121 10.54 12.60 2.33
N CYS A 122 10.23 12.63 3.62
CA CYS A 122 8.85 12.55 4.10
C CYS A 122 8.59 13.48 5.28
N ALA A 123 7.41 14.05 5.33
CA ALA A 123 6.86 14.67 6.54
C ALA A 123 6.17 13.59 7.37
N THR A 124 6.58 13.40 8.61
CA THR A 124 6.08 12.31 9.46
C THR A 124 6.10 12.68 10.94
N ASN A 125 5.19 12.10 11.70
CA ASN A 125 5.17 12.14 13.17
C ASN A 125 5.74 10.85 13.83
N GLY A 126 6.44 10.01 13.04
CA GLY A 126 7.13 8.82 13.57
C GLY A 126 7.04 7.61 12.67
N ASN A 127 5.94 6.86 12.70
CA ASN A 127 5.83 5.51 12.11
C ASN A 127 6.16 5.44 10.61
N LEU A 128 5.74 6.43 9.81
CA LEU A 128 6.08 6.43 8.39
C LEU A 128 7.59 6.61 8.18
N GLY A 129 8.21 7.54 8.91
CA GLY A 129 9.65 7.75 8.84
C GLY A 129 10.44 6.52 9.29
N ALA A 130 10.04 5.88 10.38
CA ALA A 130 10.65 4.64 10.86
C ALA A 130 10.54 3.51 9.82
N SER A 131 9.35 3.31 9.24
CA SER A 131 9.15 2.32 8.18
C SER A 131 10.01 2.64 6.95
N LEU A 132 9.97 3.85 6.42
CA LEU A 132 10.78 4.23 5.25
C LEU A 132 12.28 4.03 5.50
N ALA A 133 12.78 4.45 6.68
CA ALA A 133 14.18 4.26 7.04
C ALA A 133 14.59 2.78 7.05
N ALA A 134 13.73 1.90 7.63
CA ALA A 134 13.98 0.46 7.65
C ALA A 134 14.02 -0.15 6.25
N TYR A 135 13.07 0.21 5.38
CA TYR A 135 13.04 -0.31 4.00
C TYR A 135 14.13 0.27 3.12
N CYS A 136 14.53 1.52 3.29
CA CYS A 136 15.72 2.09 2.63
C CYS A 136 16.98 1.36 3.06
N ALA A 137 17.18 1.15 4.37
CA ALA A 137 18.32 0.37 4.89
C ALA A 137 18.32 -1.09 4.41
N LYS A 138 17.15 -1.69 4.19
CA LYS A 138 17.03 -3.04 3.61
C LYS A 138 17.48 -3.10 2.16
N HIS A 139 17.31 -2.03 1.41
CA HIS A 139 17.76 -1.95 0.01
C HIS A 139 19.28 -1.78 -0.08
N GLY A 140 19.90 -0.99 0.77
CA GLY A 140 21.33 -0.65 0.80
C GLY A 140 21.53 0.82 0.44
#